data_694369e51108ef49c76869b0ebb77ea1
#
_entry.id   694369e51108ef49c76869b0ebb77ea1
#
_cell.length_a   1.000
_cell.length_b   1.000
_cell.length_c   1.000
_cell.angle_alpha   90.00
_cell.angle_beta   90.00
_cell.angle_gamma   90.00
#
_symmetry.space_group_name_H-M   'P 1'
#
loop_
_entity.id
_entity.type
_entity.pdbx_description
1 polymer ?
#
loop_
_entity_poly.entity_id
_entity_poly.type
_entity_poly.pdbx_seq_one_letter_code
_entity_poly.pdbx_strand_id
1 'polypeptide(L)'
;DTKVGTHTFLTEIESGHPLGNQLKKLEFGATTGRQRMVGWYDAVEKGDALRYGGFEDLALNKLDALSHSGDWQGDLKICVAYKDASGNHYHHVPRNDRLRKELSPVYKSLPGWSEDLSQVRKFSDLPTNAKNYVAWMLKSLTDIANFGDNHKTVFPKLRYIGVGPDPKQIIKDAPDTQDLIQGLN
;
A
#
# COMPACT_ATOMS: atom_id res chain seq x y z
N ASP A 1 -2.27 -4.83 0.67
CA ASP A 1 -1.66 -5.43 1.89
C ASP A 1 -2.12 -6.86 2.10
N THR A 2 -1.30 -7.64 2.84
CA THR A 2 -1.65 -8.98 3.28
C THR A 2 -1.32 -9.18 4.74
N LYS A 3 -2.16 -9.94 5.45
CA LYS A 3 -1.93 -10.33 6.85
C LYS A 3 -2.16 -11.82 7.09
N VAL A 4 -1.46 -12.33 8.09
CA VAL A 4 -1.63 -13.69 8.64
C VAL A 4 -2.13 -13.59 10.09
N GLY A 5 -2.80 -14.64 10.57
CA GLY A 5 -3.31 -14.70 11.94
C GLY A 5 -4.70 -14.10 12.10
N THR A 6 -5.05 -13.73 13.33
CA THR A 6 -6.39 -13.28 13.72
C THR A 6 -6.42 -11.84 14.24
N HIS A 7 -5.38 -11.07 13.96
CA HIS A 7 -5.30 -9.67 14.38
C HIS A 7 -6.29 -8.80 13.62
N THR A 8 -6.73 -7.71 14.24
CA THR A 8 -7.56 -6.70 13.59
C THR A 8 -6.88 -6.16 12.33
N PHE A 9 -7.59 -6.22 11.21
CA PHE A 9 -7.13 -5.75 9.91
C PHE A 9 -8.12 -4.71 9.39
N LEU A 10 -7.93 -3.45 9.79
CA LEU A 10 -8.88 -2.35 9.52
C LEU A 10 -9.10 -2.10 8.04
N THR A 11 -8.10 -2.35 7.21
CA THR A 11 -8.16 -2.14 5.77
C THR A 11 -8.49 -3.42 4.99
N GLU A 12 -8.97 -4.47 5.65
CA GLU A 12 -9.36 -5.71 4.97
C GLU A 12 -10.39 -5.43 3.88
N ILE A 13 -10.17 -6.02 2.71
CA ILE A 13 -11.11 -5.92 1.59
C ILE A 13 -12.28 -6.87 1.86
N GLU A 14 -13.49 -6.33 1.76
CA GLU A 14 -14.73 -7.05 2.04
C GLU A 14 -14.84 -8.34 1.21
N SER A 15 -15.49 -9.33 1.81
CA SER A 15 -15.75 -10.60 1.12
C SER A 15 -16.60 -10.37 -0.12
N GLY A 16 -16.22 -11.00 -1.24
CA GLY A 16 -16.89 -10.83 -2.52
C GLY A 16 -16.43 -9.65 -3.36
N HIS A 17 -15.59 -8.75 -2.82
CA HIS A 17 -15.04 -7.66 -3.60
C HIS A 17 -14.13 -8.18 -4.73
N PRO A 18 -14.29 -7.74 -6.01
CA PRO A 18 -13.56 -8.28 -7.15
C PRO A 18 -12.04 -8.27 -6.98
N LEU A 19 -11.44 -7.15 -6.54
CA LEU A 19 -10.00 -7.09 -6.25
C LEU A 19 -9.62 -8.07 -5.13
N GLY A 20 -10.43 -8.15 -4.06
CA GLY A 20 -10.18 -9.10 -2.97
C GLY A 20 -10.12 -10.54 -3.46
N ASN A 21 -11.04 -10.93 -4.33
CA ASN A 21 -11.07 -12.26 -4.94
C ASN A 21 -9.84 -12.51 -5.82
N GLN A 22 -9.39 -11.50 -6.60
CA GLN A 22 -8.17 -11.58 -7.41
C GLN A 22 -6.92 -11.77 -6.53
N LEU A 23 -6.73 -10.94 -5.52
CA LEU A 23 -5.58 -10.99 -4.63
C LEU A 23 -5.53 -12.28 -3.80
N LYS A 24 -6.68 -12.77 -3.32
CA LYS A 24 -6.76 -14.04 -2.57
C LYS A 24 -6.23 -15.23 -3.36
N LYS A 25 -6.38 -15.26 -4.67
CA LYS A 25 -5.82 -16.33 -5.52
C LYS A 25 -4.29 -16.38 -5.51
N LEU A 26 -3.62 -15.28 -5.13
CA LEU A 26 -2.17 -15.14 -5.12
C LEU A 26 -1.56 -15.22 -3.71
N GLU A 27 -2.39 -15.26 -2.67
CA GLU A 27 -1.94 -15.07 -1.28
C GLU A 27 -2.24 -16.28 -0.40
N PHE A 28 -1.29 -17.22 -0.41
CA PHE A 28 -1.30 -18.40 0.45
C PHE A 28 -0.03 -18.49 1.30
N GLY A 29 -0.14 -19.06 2.48
CA GLY A 29 1.01 -19.39 3.30
C GLY A 29 1.83 -20.53 2.67
N ALA A 30 3.12 -20.29 2.41
CA ALA A 30 3.97 -21.28 1.74
C ALA A 30 4.07 -22.62 2.51
N THR A 31 4.06 -22.56 3.83
CA THR A 31 4.21 -23.76 4.69
C THR A 31 2.88 -24.45 4.97
N THR A 32 1.82 -23.69 5.21
CA THR A 32 0.53 -24.25 5.70
C THR A 32 -0.54 -24.29 4.62
N GLY A 33 -0.32 -23.69 3.44
CA GLY A 33 -1.35 -23.53 2.41
C GLY A 33 -2.53 -22.64 2.84
N ARG A 34 -2.46 -22.01 4.03
CA ARG A 34 -3.57 -21.21 4.56
C ARG A 34 -3.71 -19.91 3.79
N GLN A 35 -4.95 -19.56 3.44
CA GLN A 35 -5.31 -18.29 2.83
C GLN A 35 -4.91 -17.13 3.72
N ARG A 36 -4.23 -16.13 3.16
CA ARG A 36 -3.95 -14.86 3.84
C ARG A 36 -5.12 -13.89 3.69
N MET A 37 -5.32 -13.03 4.68
CA MET A 37 -6.21 -11.87 4.53
C MET A 37 -5.58 -10.88 3.56
N VAL A 38 -6.40 -10.22 2.76
CA VAL A 38 -5.97 -9.17 1.80
C VAL A 38 -6.67 -7.86 2.12
N GLY A 39 -5.99 -6.74 1.96
CA GLY A 39 -6.49 -5.42 2.30
C GLY A 39 -5.94 -4.33 1.39
N TRP A 40 -6.56 -3.16 1.48
CA TRP A 40 -6.06 -1.94 0.87
C TRP A 40 -4.71 -1.55 1.49
N TYR A 41 -3.94 -0.72 0.78
CA TYR A 41 -2.68 -0.22 1.32
C TYR A 41 -2.94 0.65 2.55
N ASP A 42 -2.32 0.29 3.68
CA ASP A 42 -2.46 0.98 4.95
C ASP A 42 -1.22 1.84 5.23
N ALA A 43 -1.30 3.13 4.87
CA ALA A 43 -0.20 4.06 5.10
C ALA A 43 0.00 4.37 6.59
N VAL A 44 -1.04 4.25 7.42
CA VAL A 44 -0.92 4.49 8.87
C VAL A 44 -0.06 3.41 9.51
N GLU A 45 -0.35 2.14 9.23
CA GLU A 45 0.41 1.02 9.78
C GLU A 45 1.86 1.00 9.28
N LYS A 46 2.04 1.24 7.97
CA LYS A 46 3.38 1.27 7.35
C LYS A 46 4.20 2.50 7.78
N GLY A 47 3.55 3.66 7.91
CA GLY A 47 4.19 4.90 8.37
C GLY A 47 4.64 4.81 9.82
N ASP A 48 3.83 4.21 10.69
CA ASP A 48 4.26 3.92 12.07
C ASP A 48 5.45 2.95 12.10
N ALA A 49 5.41 1.87 11.29
CA ALA A 49 6.54 0.95 11.18
C ALA A 49 7.81 1.66 10.69
N LEU A 50 7.69 2.55 9.71
CA LEU A 50 8.80 3.35 9.19
C LEU A 50 9.36 4.30 10.25
N ARG A 51 8.49 5.02 10.97
CA ARG A 51 8.86 5.97 12.03
C ARG A 51 9.72 5.33 13.12
N TYR A 52 9.36 4.12 13.53
CA TYR A 52 10.04 3.45 14.65
C TYR A 52 11.10 2.44 14.20
N GLY A 53 11.03 1.98 12.96
CA GLY A 53 11.90 0.92 12.45
C GLY A 53 13.23 1.38 11.85
N GLY A 54 13.37 2.67 11.53
CA GLY A 54 14.60 3.23 10.92
C GLY A 54 14.92 2.64 9.55
N PHE A 55 13.89 2.24 8.77
CA PHE A 55 14.08 1.68 7.43
C PHE A 55 14.50 2.77 6.44
N GLU A 56 15.60 2.53 5.73
CA GLU A 56 16.11 3.43 4.70
C GLU A 56 15.61 3.07 3.30
N ASP A 57 15.34 1.79 3.08
CA ASP A 57 14.94 1.24 1.79
C ASP A 57 13.57 0.56 1.85
N LEU A 58 12.81 0.67 0.75
CA LEU A 58 11.51 0.02 0.55
C LEU A 58 11.55 -0.91 -0.66
N ALA A 59 10.80 -2.01 -0.55
CA ALA A 59 10.42 -2.85 -1.68
C ALA A 59 8.90 -2.92 -1.79
N LEU A 60 8.37 -2.53 -2.94
CA LEU A 60 6.95 -2.67 -3.27
C LEU A 60 6.79 -3.90 -4.15
N ASN A 61 6.08 -4.91 -3.64
CA ASN A 61 5.85 -6.14 -4.39
C ASN A 61 4.44 -6.21 -4.97
N LYS A 62 4.27 -6.94 -6.08
CA LYS A 62 2.97 -7.27 -6.68
C LYS A 62 2.18 -6.05 -7.16
N LEU A 63 2.86 -5.06 -7.75
CA LEU A 63 2.16 -3.94 -8.38
C LEU A 63 1.28 -4.40 -9.54
N ASP A 64 1.72 -5.42 -10.28
CA ASP A 64 0.98 -6.11 -11.35
C ASP A 64 -0.36 -6.69 -10.88
N ALA A 65 -0.42 -7.19 -9.65
CA ALA A 65 -1.64 -7.78 -9.10
C ALA A 65 -2.77 -6.77 -8.87
N LEU A 66 -2.52 -5.47 -9.00
CA LEU A 66 -3.51 -4.40 -8.86
C LEU A 66 -4.11 -3.97 -10.20
N SER A 67 -3.54 -4.40 -11.35
CA SER A 67 -4.10 -4.13 -12.68
C SER A 67 -5.53 -4.65 -12.80
N HIS A 68 -6.36 -3.90 -13.51
CA HIS A 68 -7.72 -4.33 -13.80
C HIS A 68 -7.73 -5.69 -14.52
N SER A 69 -8.55 -6.60 -14.07
CA SER A 69 -8.66 -7.96 -14.63
C SER A 69 -10.01 -8.57 -14.27
N GLY A 70 -10.65 -9.22 -15.24
CA GLY A 70 -11.95 -9.83 -15.04
C GLY A 70 -12.99 -8.83 -14.52
N ASP A 71 -13.61 -9.14 -13.39
CA ASP A 71 -14.63 -8.29 -12.75
C ASP A 71 -14.04 -7.08 -12.01
N TRP A 72 -12.72 -7.02 -11.86
CA TRP A 72 -12.05 -5.90 -11.21
C TRP A 72 -11.75 -4.77 -12.19
N GLN A 73 -12.44 -3.62 -12.01
CA GLN A 73 -12.31 -2.42 -12.85
C GLN A 73 -12.38 -1.13 -12.02
N GLY A 74 -12.19 -1.21 -10.70
CA GLY A 74 -12.43 -0.09 -9.80
C GLY A 74 -11.20 0.74 -9.45
N ASP A 75 -11.43 1.74 -8.61
CA ASP A 75 -10.39 2.58 -8.03
C ASP A 75 -9.62 1.83 -6.94
N LEU A 76 -8.32 2.14 -6.84
CA LEU A 76 -7.45 1.70 -5.75
C LEU A 76 -7.57 2.64 -4.56
N LYS A 77 -7.46 2.10 -3.35
CA LYS A 77 -7.59 2.88 -2.11
C LYS A 77 -6.30 2.83 -1.29
N ILE A 78 -5.95 3.97 -0.70
CA ILE A 78 -4.87 4.11 0.28
C ILE A 78 -5.50 4.60 1.58
N CYS A 79 -5.33 3.87 2.69
CA CYS A 79 -5.74 4.34 4.00
C CYS A 79 -4.73 5.38 4.49
N VAL A 80 -5.20 6.61 4.71
CA VAL A 80 -4.38 7.77 5.07
C VAL A 80 -4.56 8.22 6.53
N ALA A 81 -5.60 7.74 7.19
CA ALA A 81 -5.87 7.95 8.61
C ALA A 81 -6.86 6.88 9.09
N TYR A 82 -6.98 6.71 10.40
CA TYR A 82 -8.16 6.08 11.02
C TYR A 82 -9.03 7.15 11.65
N LYS A 83 -10.31 6.86 11.86
CA LYS A 83 -11.23 7.73 12.58
C LYS A 83 -12.09 6.94 13.57
N ASP A 84 -12.42 7.56 14.71
CA ASP A 84 -13.39 7.03 15.67
C ASP A 84 -14.83 7.48 15.34
N ALA A 85 -15.78 7.01 16.14
CA ALA A 85 -17.20 7.37 16.01
C ALA A 85 -17.47 8.86 16.25
N SER A 86 -16.60 9.58 16.96
CA SER A 86 -16.68 11.01 17.20
C SER A 86 -16.06 11.85 16.08
N GLY A 87 -15.45 11.19 15.07
CA GLY A 87 -14.78 11.85 13.94
C GLY A 87 -13.33 12.26 14.22
N ASN A 88 -12.74 11.90 15.35
CA ASN A 88 -11.33 12.18 15.60
C ASN A 88 -10.45 11.32 14.71
N HIS A 89 -9.42 11.92 14.11
CA HIS A 89 -8.48 11.24 13.23
C HIS A 89 -7.23 10.77 13.97
N TYR A 90 -6.77 9.57 13.63
CA TYR A 90 -5.57 8.94 14.17
C TYR A 90 -4.57 8.72 13.05
N HIS A 91 -3.37 9.25 13.20
CA HIS A 91 -2.23 9.11 12.29
C HIS A 91 -1.14 8.19 12.85
N HIS A 92 -1.55 7.25 13.70
CA HIS A 92 -0.72 6.20 14.29
C HIS A 92 -1.59 4.98 14.61
N VAL A 93 -0.97 3.83 14.78
CA VAL A 93 -1.68 2.61 15.18
C VAL A 93 -1.89 2.61 16.69
N PRO A 94 -3.12 2.67 17.21
CA PRO A 94 -3.35 2.60 18.64
C PRO A 94 -2.84 1.28 19.23
N ARG A 95 -2.14 1.37 20.35
CA ARG A 95 -1.64 0.18 21.07
C ARG A 95 -2.76 -0.65 21.71
N ASN A 96 -3.88 0.01 22.04
CA ASN A 96 -5.05 -0.63 22.63
C ASN A 96 -5.89 -1.31 21.53
N ASP A 97 -5.96 -2.63 21.54
CA ASP A 97 -6.70 -3.42 20.53
C ASP A 97 -8.22 -3.17 20.58
N ARG A 98 -8.80 -2.85 21.76
CA ARG A 98 -10.22 -2.47 21.88
C ARG A 98 -10.49 -1.19 21.09
N LEU A 99 -9.69 -0.15 21.32
CA LEU A 99 -9.81 1.10 20.56
C LEU A 99 -9.62 0.85 19.06
N ARG A 100 -8.62 0.03 18.69
CA ARG A 100 -8.37 -0.29 17.28
C ARG A 100 -9.60 -0.90 16.60
N LYS A 101 -10.35 -1.77 17.27
CA LYS A 101 -11.57 -2.40 16.71
C LYS A 101 -12.73 -1.42 16.50
N GLU A 102 -12.71 -0.29 17.19
CA GLU A 102 -13.74 0.77 17.08
C GLU A 102 -13.40 1.80 15.98
N LEU A 103 -12.21 1.72 15.39
CA LEU A 103 -11.78 2.64 14.34
C LEU A 103 -12.24 2.19 12.96
N SER A 104 -12.43 3.17 12.09
CA SER A 104 -12.69 2.97 10.67
C SER A 104 -11.60 3.61 9.84
N PRO A 105 -11.17 3.00 8.71
CA PRO A 105 -10.17 3.58 7.83
C PRO A 105 -10.73 4.77 7.04
N VAL A 106 -9.89 5.78 6.83
CA VAL A 106 -10.14 6.92 5.95
C VAL A 106 -9.32 6.72 4.69
N TYR A 107 -9.99 6.66 3.55
CA TYR A 107 -9.35 6.33 2.29
C TYR A 107 -9.20 7.54 1.35
N LYS A 108 -8.06 7.56 0.64
CA LYS A 108 -7.87 8.27 -0.61
C LYS A 108 -8.09 7.26 -1.74
N SER A 109 -9.00 7.57 -2.69
CA SER A 109 -9.20 6.79 -3.90
C SER A 109 -8.34 7.33 -5.04
N LEU A 110 -7.83 6.43 -5.87
CA LEU A 110 -6.99 6.73 -7.04
C LEU A 110 -7.42 5.84 -8.20
N PRO A 111 -7.46 6.36 -9.44
CA PRO A 111 -7.79 5.54 -10.60
C PRO A 111 -6.86 4.34 -10.75
N GLY A 112 -7.41 3.19 -11.08
CA GLY A 112 -6.65 1.99 -11.44
C GLY A 112 -6.09 2.06 -12.88
N TRP A 113 -5.51 0.96 -13.34
CA TRP A 113 -4.97 0.79 -14.69
C TRP A 113 -5.28 -0.59 -15.23
N SER A 114 -5.30 -0.73 -16.57
CA SER A 114 -5.63 -1.98 -17.25
C SER A 114 -4.43 -2.64 -17.95
N GLU A 115 -3.30 -1.95 -17.98
CA GLU A 115 -2.11 -2.42 -18.67
C GLU A 115 -1.46 -3.59 -17.90
N ASP A 116 -0.95 -4.56 -18.66
CA ASP A 116 -0.11 -5.63 -18.12
C ASP A 116 1.30 -5.10 -17.81
N LEU A 117 1.67 -5.15 -16.52
CA LEU A 117 2.97 -4.68 -16.05
C LEU A 117 4.07 -5.74 -16.13
N SER A 118 3.78 -6.97 -16.51
CA SER A 118 4.70 -8.13 -16.44
C SER A 118 6.00 -7.93 -17.23
N GLN A 119 5.97 -7.11 -18.28
CA GLN A 119 7.12 -6.79 -19.14
C GLN A 119 7.79 -5.45 -18.81
N VAL A 120 7.24 -4.65 -17.90
CA VAL A 120 7.81 -3.36 -17.50
C VAL A 120 9.09 -3.58 -16.69
N ARG A 121 10.15 -2.86 -17.03
CA ARG A 121 11.46 -2.95 -16.34
C ARG A 121 12.03 -1.58 -15.94
N LYS A 122 11.40 -0.50 -16.40
CA LYS A 122 11.77 0.87 -16.05
C LYS A 122 10.57 1.59 -15.44
N PHE A 123 10.82 2.44 -14.46
CA PHE A 123 9.75 3.24 -13.84
C PHE A 123 9.06 4.17 -14.85
N SER A 124 9.83 4.71 -15.83
CA SER A 124 9.29 5.55 -16.90
C SER A 124 8.20 4.87 -17.73
N ASP A 125 8.26 3.54 -17.86
CA ASP A 125 7.38 2.76 -18.73
C ASP A 125 6.09 2.32 -18.03
N LEU A 126 5.95 2.58 -16.71
CA LEU A 126 4.71 2.35 -15.99
C LEU A 126 3.59 3.24 -16.53
N PRO A 127 2.32 2.77 -16.55
CA PRO A 127 1.15 3.60 -16.81
C PRO A 127 1.09 4.80 -15.86
N THR A 128 0.54 5.92 -16.32
CA THR A 128 0.43 7.15 -15.51
C THR A 128 -0.29 6.90 -14.18
N ASN A 129 -1.39 6.14 -14.20
CA ASN A 129 -2.12 5.82 -12.98
C ASN A 129 -1.30 4.96 -11.99
N ALA A 130 -0.48 4.02 -12.50
CA ALA A 130 0.41 3.22 -11.66
C ALA A 130 1.52 4.08 -11.04
N LYS A 131 2.13 5.00 -11.80
CA LYS A 131 3.09 5.99 -11.28
C LYS A 131 2.46 6.84 -10.18
N ASN A 132 1.26 7.38 -10.43
CA ASN A 132 0.53 8.22 -9.48
C ASN A 132 0.18 7.43 -8.21
N TYR A 133 -0.24 6.16 -8.34
CA TYR A 133 -0.51 5.31 -7.20
C TYR A 133 0.75 5.10 -6.33
N VAL A 134 1.90 4.80 -6.95
CA VAL A 134 3.18 4.64 -6.24
C VAL A 134 3.58 5.94 -5.55
N ALA A 135 3.47 7.08 -6.22
CA ALA A 135 3.80 8.39 -5.65
C ALA A 135 2.88 8.75 -4.47
N TRP A 136 1.56 8.52 -4.58
CA TRP A 136 0.61 8.74 -3.48
C TRP A 136 0.81 7.76 -2.31
N MET A 137 1.18 6.51 -2.61
CA MET A 137 1.55 5.53 -1.59
C MET A 137 2.75 6.03 -0.77
N LEU A 138 3.82 6.48 -1.43
CA LEU A 138 5.01 7.04 -0.78
C LEU A 138 4.68 8.34 -0.03
N LYS A 139 3.90 9.24 -0.63
CA LYS A 139 3.48 10.46 0.04
C LYS A 139 2.73 10.17 1.34
N SER A 140 1.71 9.32 1.27
CA SER A 140 0.90 8.98 2.45
C SER A 140 1.74 8.29 3.53
N LEU A 141 2.64 7.40 3.14
CA LEU A 141 3.59 6.73 4.02
C LEU A 141 4.48 7.73 4.76
N THR A 142 5.10 8.66 4.02
CA THR A 142 6.02 9.66 4.59
C THR A 142 5.30 10.73 5.41
N ASP A 143 4.09 11.13 5.02
CA ASP A 143 3.25 12.05 5.80
C ASP A 143 2.95 11.45 7.20
N ILE A 144 2.64 10.16 7.27
CA ILE A 144 2.42 9.46 8.55
C ILE A 144 3.74 9.33 9.33
N ALA A 145 4.82 8.88 8.68
CA ALA A 145 6.11 8.70 9.34
C ALA A 145 6.65 10.00 9.94
N ASN A 146 6.42 11.12 9.26
CA ASN A 146 6.84 12.47 9.70
C ASN A 146 5.74 13.23 10.45
N PHE A 147 4.62 12.60 10.79
CA PHE A 147 3.52 13.28 11.48
C PHE A 147 3.96 13.78 12.86
N GLY A 148 3.85 15.10 13.08
CA GLY A 148 4.32 15.76 14.31
C GLY A 148 5.83 16.06 14.32
N ASP A 149 6.59 15.71 13.27
CA ASP A 149 7.98 16.10 13.10
C ASP A 149 8.10 17.35 12.21
N ASN A 150 8.63 18.43 12.79
CA ASN A 150 8.82 19.70 12.08
C ASN A 150 9.93 19.64 11.02
N HIS A 151 10.85 18.68 11.12
CA HIS A 151 11.98 18.56 10.20
C HIS A 151 11.69 17.67 8.99
N LYS A 152 10.72 16.77 9.08
CA LYS A 152 10.31 15.86 8.01
C LYS A 152 11.49 15.14 7.36
N THR A 153 12.25 14.41 8.16
CA THR A 153 13.50 13.78 7.71
C THR A 153 13.37 12.37 7.15
N VAL A 154 12.20 11.73 7.31
CA VAL A 154 12.01 10.33 6.94
C VAL A 154 11.51 10.22 5.49
N PHE A 155 12.43 9.92 4.58
CA PHE A 155 12.16 9.68 3.15
C PHE A 155 12.91 8.42 2.69
N PRO A 156 12.33 7.23 2.89
CA PRO A 156 12.98 5.98 2.49
C PRO A 156 13.06 5.89 0.96
N LYS A 157 14.10 5.24 0.45
CA LYS A 157 14.29 5.01 -0.99
C LYS A 157 13.48 3.82 -1.47
N LEU A 158 12.67 4.00 -2.51
CA LEU A 158 12.00 2.88 -3.17
C LEU A 158 13.01 2.15 -4.08
N ARG A 159 13.58 1.04 -3.57
CA ARG A 159 14.62 0.26 -4.26
C ARG A 159 14.08 -0.66 -5.33
N TYR A 160 12.94 -1.29 -5.06
CA TYR A 160 12.43 -2.35 -5.90
C TYR A 160 10.91 -2.24 -6.04
N ILE A 161 10.41 -2.42 -7.27
CA ILE A 161 8.99 -2.58 -7.57
C ILE A 161 8.83 -3.91 -8.31
N GLY A 162 8.21 -4.90 -7.66
CA GLY A 162 7.87 -6.18 -8.26
C GLY A 162 6.63 -6.06 -9.14
N VAL A 163 6.74 -6.52 -10.38
CA VAL A 163 5.70 -6.46 -11.42
C VAL A 163 5.38 -7.84 -12.00
N GLY A 164 5.60 -8.88 -11.21
CA GLY A 164 5.30 -10.27 -11.56
C GLY A 164 6.00 -11.26 -10.62
N PRO A 165 5.73 -12.58 -10.79
CA PRO A 165 6.25 -13.64 -9.93
C PRO A 165 7.74 -14.01 -10.20
N ASP A 166 8.27 -13.71 -11.39
CA ASP A 166 9.65 -14.03 -11.74
C ASP A 166 10.62 -13.03 -11.08
N PRO A 167 11.76 -13.48 -10.49
CA PRO A 167 12.76 -12.58 -9.91
C PRO A 167 13.32 -11.50 -10.86
N LYS A 168 13.18 -11.67 -12.18
CA LYS A 168 13.56 -10.68 -13.20
C LYS A 168 12.47 -9.62 -13.45
N GLN A 169 11.27 -9.81 -12.94
CA GLN A 169 10.15 -8.87 -13.09
C GLN A 169 10.19 -7.80 -12.00
N ILE A 170 11.29 -7.05 -11.98
CA ILE A 170 11.59 -6.02 -10.98
C ILE A 170 12.05 -4.74 -11.68
N ILE A 171 11.46 -3.60 -11.29
CA ILE A 171 11.90 -2.25 -11.62
C ILE A 171 12.88 -1.80 -10.52
N LYS A 172 14.03 -1.21 -10.90
CA LYS A 172 15.11 -0.79 -9.98
C LYS A 172 15.51 0.68 -10.12
N ASP A 173 14.89 1.39 -11.04
CA ASP A 173 15.22 2.76 -11.43
C ASP A 173 14.11 3.76 -11.03
N ALA A 174 13.39 3.47 -9.94
CA ALA A 174 12.43 4.43 -9.41
C ALA A 174 13.14 5.73 -9.01
N PRO A 175 12.58 6.91 -9.34
CA PRO A 175 13.09 8.20 -8.88
C PRO A 175 13.13 8.27 -7.35
N ASP A 176 13.85 9.26 -6.83
CA ASP A 176 13.87 9.48 -5.38
C ASP A 176 12.47 9.81 -4.85
N THR A 177 12.19 9.38 -3.63
CA THR A 177 10.86 9.53 -3.01
C THR A 177 10.38 10.99 -2.98
N GLN A 178 11.29 11.93 -2.73
CA GLN A 178 10.95 13.35 -2.72
C GLN A 178 10.56 13.85 -4.12
N ASP A 179 11.26 13.43 -5.16
CA ASP A 179 10.96 13.81 -6.56
C ASP A 179 9.58 13.26 -6.99
N LEU A 180 9.28 11.99 -6.62
CA LEU A 180 7.98 11.39 -6.88
C LEU A 180 6.83 12.13 -6.19
N ILE A 181 7.04 12.56 -4.95
CA ILE A 181 6.04 13.30 -4.17
C ILE A 181 5.83 14.72 -4.75
N GLN A 182 6.91 15.41 -5.12
CA GLN A 182 6.83 16.74 -5.73
C GLN A 182 6.13 16.73 -7.10
N GLY A 183 6.23 15.63 -7.84
CA GLY A 183 5.54 15.44 -9.10
C GLY A 183 4.02 15.21 -9.00
N LEU A 184 3.48 15.07 -7.78
CA LEU A 184 2.03 14.99 -7.54
C LEU A 184 1.43 16.39 -7.58
N ASN A 185 0.73 16.74 -8.64
CA ASN A 185 -0.07 17.97 -8.80
C ASN A 185 -1.50 17.78 -8.30
#